data_f3d859792c0440fc0f11d3128cc9d084
#
_entry.id   f3d859792c0440fc0f11d3128cc9d084
#
_cell.length_a   1.000
_cell.length_b   1.000
_cell.length_c   1.000
_cell.angle_alpha   90.00
_cell.angle_beta   90.00
_cell.angle_gamma   90.00
#
_symmetry.space_group_name_H-M   'P 1'
#
loop_
_entity.id
_entity.type
_entity.pdbx_description
1 polymer ?
#
loop_
_entity_poly.entity_id
_entity_poly.type
_entity_poly.pdbx_seq_one_letter_code
_entity_poly.pdbx_strand_id
1 'polypeptide(L)' 'MTIADRIQNLRKTKGISQEELADNIGVSRQAVSKWESEQSTPDVEKIILLSEYFEVTTDYLLKGVEPV' A
#
# COMPACT_ATOMS: atom_id res chain seq x y z
N MET A 1 9.10 -3.53 -10.65
CA MET A 1 8.51 -3.46 -9.30
C MET A 1 7.01 -3.28 -9.42
N THR A 2 6.25 -4.09 -8.71
CA THR A 2 4.77 -4.06 -8.75
C THR A 2 4.22 -3.17 -7.66
N ILE A 3 2.90 -2.90 -7.71
CA ILE A 3 2.24 -2.17 -6.63
C ILE A 3 2.38 -2.95 -5.31
N ALA A 4 2.35 -4.28 -5.37
CA ALA A 4 2.55 -5.13 -4.19
C ALA A 4 3.92 -4.86 -3.55
N ASP A 5 4.95 -4.80 -4.35
CA ASP A 5 6.31 -4.50 -3.87
C ASP A 5 6.38 -3.11 -3.26
N ARG A 6 5.76 -2.13 -3.90
CA ARG A 6 5.79 -0.75 -3.40
C ARG A 6 5.07 -0.63 -2.06
N ILE A 7 3.91 -1.26 -1.92
CA ILE A 7 3.18 -1.25 -0.64
C ILE A 7 4.03 -1.90 0.45
N GLN A 8 4.62 -3.06 0.15
CA GLN A 8 5.45 -3.77 1.11
C GLN A 8 6.68 -2.95 1.52
N ASN A 9 7.35 -2.33 0.55
CA ASN A 9 8.52 -1.51 0.83
C ASN A 9 8.17 -0.29 1.67
N LEU A 10 7.08 0.38 1.36
CA LEU A 10 6.63 1.54 2.15
C LEU A 10 6.30 1.13 3.58
N ARG A 11 5.62 0.00 3.74
CA ARG A 11 5.27 -0.52 5.06
C ARG A 11 6.52 -0.83 5.88
N LYS A 12 7.48 -1.53 5.27
CA LYS A 12 8.72 -1.90 5.96
C LYS A 12 9.57 -0.68 6.30
N THR A 13 9.63 0.28 5.39
CA THR A 13 10.37 1.53 5.63
C THR A 13 9.75 2.29 6.81
N LYS A 14 8.43 2.27 6.93
CA LYS A 14 7.75 2.91 8.05
C LYS A 14 7.87 2.09 9.35
N GLY A 15 8.30 0.84 9.24
CA GLY A 15 8.52 -0.02 10.41
C GLY A 15 7.26 -0.56 11.04
N ILE A 16 6.20 -0.75 10.25
CA ILE A 16 4.92 -1.24 10.76
C ILE A 16 4.60 -2.63 10.22
N SER A 17 3.77 -3.36 10.97
CA SER A 17 3.30 -4.69 10.59
C SER A 17 2.15 -4.59 9.58
N GLN A 18 1.83 -5.72 8.94
CA GLN A 18 0.65 -5.81 8.08
C GLN A 18 -0.63 -5.48 8.87
N GLU A 19 -0.72 -5.96 10.11
CA GLU A 19 -1.88 -5.71 10.95
C GLU A 19 -2.03 -4.22 11.25
N GLU A 20 -0.92 -3.56 11.56
CA GLU A 20 -0.93 -2.12 11.85
C GLU A 20 -1.34 -1.31 10.63
N LEU A 21 -0.82 -1.66 9.45
CA LEU A 21 -1.23 -1.01 8.22
C LEU A 21 -2.72 -1.22 7.98
N ALA A 22 -3.20 -2.44 8.15
CA ALA A 22 -4.62 -2.77 7.96
C ALA A 22 -5.50 -1.93 8.86
N ASP A 23 -5.13 -1.80 10.15
CA ASP A 23 -5.88 -1.00 11.11
C ASP A 23 -5.94 0.48 10.67
N ASN A 24 -4.84 1.01 10.19
CA ASN A 24 -4.77 2.42 9.80
C ASN A 24 -5.54 2.71 8.51
N ILE A 25 -5.64 1.73 7.61
CA ILE A 25 -6.38 1.89 6.36
C ILE A 25 -7.86 1.54 6.53
N GLY A 26 -8.18 0.72 7.54
CA GLY A 26 -9.55 0.30 7.80
C GLY A 26 -9.94 -0.96 7.03
N VAL A 27 -8.99 -1.88 6.87
CA VAL A 27 -9.22 -3.16 6.20
C VAL A 27 -8.72 -4.29 7.09
N SER A 28 -8.97 -5.55 6.69
CA SER A 28 -8.46 -6.70 7.43
C SER A 28 -6.98 -6.92 7.11
N ARG A 29 -6.27 -7.57 8.03
CA ARG A 29 -4.88 -7.95 7.80
C ARG A 29 -4.76 -8.85 6.56
N GLN A 30 -5.77 -9.70 6.34
CA GLN A 30 -5.80 -10.58 5.17
C GLN A 30 -5.82 -9.80 3.87
N ALA A 31 -6.51 -8.64 3.83
CA ALA A 31 -6.51 -7.80 2.65
C ALA A 31 -5.11 -7.29 2.35
N VAL A 32 -4.40 -6.78 3.36
CA VAL A 32 -3.01 -6.31 3.18
C VAL A 32 -2.11 -7.46 2.72
N SER A 33 -2.25 -8.63 3.34
CA SER A 33 -1.47 -9.80 2.95
C SER A 33 -1.69 -10.17 1.48
N LYS A 34 -2.93 -10.12 1.02
CA LYS A 34 -3.26 -10.41 -0.39
C LYS A 34 -2.68 -9.36 -1.33
N TRP A 35 -2.71 -8.09 -0.92
CA TRP A 35 -2.10 -7.02 -1.73
C TRP A 35 -0.60 -7.25 -1.89
N GLU A 36 0.09 -7.61 -0.82
CA GLU A 36 1.54 -7.79 -0.83
C GLU A 36 1.98 -9.07 -1.53
N SER A 37 1.10 -10.07 -1.62
CA SER A 37 1.39 -11.34 -2.31
C SER A 37 0.85 -11.38 -3.74
N GLU A 38 0.29 -10.28 -4.23
CA GLU A 38 -0.26 -10.16 -5.58
C GLU A 38 -1.50 -11.04 -5.81
N GLN A 39 -2.16 -11.48 -4.74
CA GLN A 39 -3.41 -12.22 -4.87
C GLN A 39 -4.59 -11.30 -5.19
N SER A 40 -4.50 -10.05 -4.78
CA SER A 40 -5.50 -9.04 -5.10
C SER A 40 -4.84 -7.67 -5.15
N THR A 41 -5.54 -6.72 -5.74
CA THR A 41 -5.07 -5.33 -5.85
C THR A 41 -6.01 -4.45 -5.03
N PRO A 42 -5.49 -3.45 -4.30
CA PRO A 42 -6.37 -2.51 -3.60
C PRO A 42 -7.26 -1.78 -4.62
N ASP A 43 -8.51 -1.55 -4.25
CA ASP A 43 -9.39 -0.76 -5.10
C ASP A 43 -9.00 0.73 -5.07
N VAL A 44 -9.64 1.54 -5.91
CA VAL A 44 -9.29 2.96 -6.05
C VAL A 44 -9.34 3.69 -4.71
N GLU A 45 -10.37 3.44 -3.92
CA GLU A 45 -10.52 4.08 -2.62
C GLU A 45 -9.36 3.74 -1.69
N LYS A 46 -8.95 2.49 -1.66
CA LYS A 46 -7.83 2.05 -0.82
C LYS A 46 -6.49 2.57 -1.34
N ILE A 47 -6.35 2.68 -2.66
CA ILE A 47 -5.16 3.31 -3.26
C ILE A 47 -5.01 4.74 -2.77
N ILE A 48 -6.10 5.49 -2.76
CA ILE A 48 -6.08 6.88 -2.28
C ILE A 48 -5.71 6.93 -0.79
N LEU A 49 -6.30 6.08 0.03
CA LEU A 49 -6.00 6.03 1.46
C LEU A 49 -4.54 5.65 1.71
N LEU A 50 -4.02 4.67 0.96
CA LEU A 50 -2.62 4.27 1.07
C LEU A 50 -1.67 5.41 0.69
N SER A 51 -1.99 6.13 -0.39
CA SER A 51 -1.15 7.24 -0.82
C SER A 51 -1.09 8.34 0.24
N GLU A 52 -2.23 8.65 0.85
CA GLU A 52 -2.28 9.65 1.91
C GLU A 52 -1.54 9.19 3.16
N TYR A 53 -1.73 7.94 3.55
CA TYR A 53 -1.10 7.39 4.73
C TYR A 53 0.42 7.36 4.61
N PHE A 54 0.92 6.95 3.45
CA PHE A 54 2.36 6.87 3.20
C PHE A 54 2.95 8.18 2.68
N GLU A 55 2.12 9.20 2.47
CA GLU A 55 2.54 10.51 1.96
C GLU A 55 3.26 10.40 0.62
N VAL A 56 2.70 9.57 -0.26
CA VAL A 56 3.18 9.43 -1.65
C VAL A 56 2.01 9.71 -2.58
N THR A 57 2.31 9.86 -3.87
CA THR A 57 1.25 10.07 -4.86
C THR A 57 0.60 8.75 -5.24
N THR A 58 -0.63 8.82 -5.76
CA THR A 58 -1.29 7.64 -6.32
C THR A 58 -0.52 7.14 -7.54
N ASP A 59 0.08 8.04 -8.32
CA ASP A 59 0.91 7.66 -9.46
C ASP A 59 2.12 6.84 -9.03
N TYR A 60 2.74 7.19 -7.91
CA TYR A 60 3.85 6.39 -7.39
C TYR A 60 3.37 4.97 -7.04
N LEU A 61 2.25 4.85 -6.35
CA LEU A 61 1.73 3.53 -5.98
C LEU A 61 1.39 2.70 -7.20
N LEU A 62 0.72 3.30 -8.18
CA LEU A 62 0.20 2.57 -9.34
C LEU A 62 1.26 2.29 -10.39
N LYS A 63 2.19 3.21 -10.60
CA LYS A 63 3.13 3.15 -11.72
C LYS A 63 4.59 3.24 -11.31
N GLY A 64 4.86 3.59 -10.05
CA GLY A 64 6.22 3.83 -9.60
C GLY A 64 6.81 5.14 -10.09
N VAL A 65 5.96 6.09 -10.53
CA VAL A 65 6.40 7.39 -11.02
C VAL A 65 6.60 8.32 -9.84
N GLU A 66 7.82 8.79 -9.64
CA GLU A 66 8.11 9.71 -8.56
C GLU A 66 7.85 11.15 -9.00
N PRO A 67 7.41 12.02 -8.07
CA PRO A 67 7.25 13.44 -8.39
C PRO A 67 8.60 14.05 -8.74
N VAL A 68 8.58 14.98 -9.66
CA VAL A 68 9.79 15.67 -10.11
C VAL A 68 10.08 16.83 -9.19
#